data_69dab483f710cb1f0846f3626ac86931
#
_entry.id   69dab483f710cb1f0846f3626ac86931
#
_cell.length_a   1.000
_cell.length_b   1.000
_cell.length_c   1.000
_cell.angle_alpha   90.00
_cell.angle_beta   90.00
_cell.angle_gamma   90.00
#
_symmetry.space_group_name_H-M   'P 1'
#
loop_
_entity.id
_entity.type
_entity.pdbx_description
1 polymer ?
#
loop_
_entity_poly.entity_id
_entity_poly.type
_entity_poly.pdbx_seq_one_letter_code
_entity_poly.pdbx_strand_id
1 'polypeptide(L)'
;MASLLSRIDHLVYGAPDLGVAVDHLHALLGVRATPGGGHPGKGTHNALMALGKSTYLEIIGPDPDQSIPSADLRFGIGDLDQAALVNWAIKTEELEREVEDAQLRGLVLGPISEGSRKQTNGILLSWKLTAPRPSLGDLVPFFIDWGHTTSPAQGAAKGCSLKELRGIHPAPDEIRLKLASLGLDLPISRGSAPELVAILDTPLGRVEL
;
A
#
# COMPACT_ATOMS: atom_id res chain seq x y z
N MET A 1 17.76 -8.09 -13.13
CA MET A 1 17.07 -7.34 -12.04
C MET A 1 15.76 -8.06 -11.72
N ALA A 2 15.33 -8.09 -10.47
CA ALA A 2 14.01 -8.60 -10.10
C ALA A 2 12.92 -7.73 -10.76
N SER A 3 11.80 -8.35 -11.17
CA SER A 3 10.68 -7.57 -11.73
C SER A 3 10.07 -6.64 -10.67
N LEU A 4 9.54 -5.49 -11.06
CA LEU A 4 8.88 -4.56 -10.14
C LEU A 4 7.83 -5.29 -9.29
N LEU A 5 6.97 -6.10 -9.91
CA LEU A 5 5.91 -6.83 -9.22
C LEU A 5 6.42 -7.74 -8.10
N SER A 6 7.63 -8.31 -8.24
CA SER A 6 8.23 -9.17 -7.22
C SER A 6 8.72 -8.38 -5.99
N ARG A 7 8.95 -7.08 -6.13
CA ARG A 7 9.38 -6.18 -5.05
C ARG A 7 8.21 -5.55 -4.31
N ILE A 8 7.02 -5.53 -4.90
CA ILE A 8 5.83 -4.96 -4.26
C ILE A 8 5.47 -5.81 -3.04
N ASP A 9 5.36 -5.16 -1.87
CA ASP A 9 4.83 -5.75 -0.65
C ASP A 9 3.31 -5.69 -0.65
N HIS A 10 2.76 -4.49 -0.75
CA HIS A 10 1.31 -4.31 -0.80
C HIS A 10 0.89 -3.04 -1.54
N LEU A 11 -0.36 -3.04 -1.97
CA LEU A 11 -1.09 -1.87 -2.43
C LEU A 11 -1.98 -1.38 -1.29
N VAL A 12 -2.09 -0.07 -1.14
CA VAL A 12 -2.95 0.56 -0.12
C VAL A 12 -4.19 1.09 -0.80
N TYR A 13 -5.34 0.52 -0.46
CA TYR A 13 -6.67 0.94 -0.90
C TYR A 13 -7.34 1.67 0.25
N GLY A 14 -7.26 2.99 0.22
CA GLY A 14 -7.85 3.87 1.23
C GLY A 14 -9.36 3.98 1.03
N ALA A 15 -10.10 4.02 2.13
CA ALA A 15 -11.55 4.13 2.10
C ALA A 15 -12.08 4.99 3.25
N PRO A 16 -13.11 5.83 3.01
CA PRO A 16 -13.78 6.55 4.10
C PRO A 16 -14.55 5.63 5.06
N ASP A 17 -14.98 4.45 4.58
CA ASP A 17 -15.61 3.39 5.36
C ASP A 17 -15.05 2.03 4.93
N LEU A 18 -14.37 1.35 5.86
CA LEU A 18 -13.74 0.07 5.59
C LEU A 18 -14.76 -1.03 5.24
N GLY A 19 -15.91 -1.06 5.94
CA GLY A 19 -16.93 -2.09 5.72
C GLY A 19 -17.54 -1.98 4.33
N VAL A 20 -17.91 -0.77 3.93
CA VAL A 20 -18.44 -0.48 2.59
C VAL A 20 -17.41 -0.84 1.51
N ALA A 21 -16.13 -0.50 1.70
CA ALA A 21 -15.08 -0.83 0.74
C ALA A 21 -14.86 -2.35 0.61
N VAL A 22 -14.88 -3.09 1.73
CA VAL A 22 -14.76 -4.56 1.72
C VAL A 22 -15.93 -5.20 0.99
N ASP A 23 -17.16 -4.73 1.22
CA ASP A 23 -18.35 -5.25 0.53
C ASP A 23 -18.32 -4.94 -0.97
N HIS A 24 -17.93 -3.72 -1.35
CA HIS A 24 -17.76 -3.33 -2.75
C HIS A 24 -16.71 -4.19 -3.46
N LEU A 25 -15.51 -4.32 -2.88
CA LEU A 25 -14.45 -5.13 -3.46
C LEU A 25 -14.81 -6.62 -3.50
N HIS A 26 -15.55 -7.13 -2.52
CA HIS A 26 -16.07 -8.50 -2.57
C HIS A 26 -17.01 -8.72 -3.77
N ALA A 27 -17.91 -7.79 -4.02
CA ALA A 27 -18.80 -7.86 -5.18
C ALA A 27 -18.05 -7.76 -6.52
N LEU A 28 -17.02 -6.91 -6.57
CA LEU A 28 -16.22 -6.66 -7.77
C LEU A 28 -15.23 -7.78 -8.08
N LEU A 29 -14.57 -8.34 -7.06
CA LEU A 29 -13.44 -9.26 -7.21
C LEU A 29 -13.82 -10.73 -6.96
N GLY A 30 -14.98 -11.01 -6.35
CA GLY A 30 -15.39 -12.36 -5.98
C GLY A 30 -14.68 -12.96 -4.77
N VAL A 31 -13.86 -12.17 -4.06
CA VAL A 31 -13.11 -12.58 -2.87
C VAL A 31 -13.37 -11.58 -1.76
N ARG A 32 -13.76 -12.08 -0.58
CA ARG A 32 -13.94 -11.22 0.60
C ARG A 32 -12.61 -11.09 1.35
N ALA A 33 -12.16 -9.86 1.58
CA ALA A 33 -10.96 -9.59 2.34
C ALA A 33 -11.08 -10.09 3.80
N THR A 34 -9.98 -10.59 4.35
CA THR A 34 -9.88 -11.04 5.74
C THR A 34 -9.64 -9.85 6.67
N PRO A 35 -10.36 -9.72 7.80
CA PRO A 35 -10.05 -8.70 8.79
C PRO A 35 -8.58 -8.75 9.23
N GLY A 36 -7.92 -7.60 9.20
CA GLY A 36 -6.51 -7.48 9.59
C GLY A 36 -6.34 -7.03 11.04
N GLY A 37 -7.03 -6.00 11.44
CA GLY A 37 -7.02 -5.42 12.80
C GLY A 37 -6.80 -3.92 12.82
N GLY A 38 -6.87 -3.33 14.01
CA GLY A 38 -6.59 -1.92 14.25
C GLY A 38 -5.10 -1.62 14.30
N HIS A 39 -4.73 -0.38 13.98
CA HIS A 39 -3.38 0.16 14.13
C HIS A 39 -3.35 1.06 15.37
N PRO A 40 -2.84 0.59 16.51
CA PRO A 40 -2.90 1.34 17.77
C PRO A 40 -2.26 2.72 17.66
N GLY A 41 -3.00 3.76 18.06
CA GLY A 41 -2.54 5.14 18.04
C GLY A 41 -2.37 5.75 16.62
N LYS A 42 -2.91 5.10 15.58
CA LYS A 42 -2.87 5.59 14.20
C LYS A 42 -4.25 5.90 13.63
N GLY A 43 -5.33 5.62 14.37
CA GLY A 43 -6.71 5.94 13.99
C GLY A 43 -7.24 5.15 12.80
N THR A 44 -6.60 4.05 12.44
CA THR A 44 -6.99 3.24 11.28
C THR A 44 -7.08 1.75 11.61
N HIS A 45 -7.90 1.05 10.86
CA HIS A 45 -7.98 -0.40 10.85
C HIS A 45 -8.03 -0.92 9.40
N ASN A 46 -7.79 -2.22 9.19
CA ASN A 46 -7.68 -2.75 7.86
C ASN A 46 -8.31 -4.13 7.67
N ALA A 47 -8.51 -4.48 6.39
CA ALA A 47 -8.76 -5.83 5.91
C ALA A 47 -7.78 -6.15 4.77
N LEU A 48 -7.44 -7.43 4.59
CA LEU A 48 -6.36 -7.87 3.72
C LEU A 48 -6.84 -8.89 2.70
N MET A 49 -6.31 -8.78 1.47
CA MET A 49 -6.53 -9.74 0.39
C MET A 49 -5.19 -10.07 -0.26
N ALA A 50 -4.83 -11.35 -0.36
CA ALA A 50 -3.60 -11.77 -1.02
C ALA A 50 -3.68 -11.52 -2.53
N LEU A 51 -2.64 -10.90 -3.08
CA LEU A 51 -2.44 -10.67 -4.52
C LEU A 51 -1.26 -11.48 -5.08
N GLY A 52 -0.70 -12.36 -4.25
CA GLY A 52 0.44 -13.22 -4.56
C GLY A 52 0.93 -13.95 -3.32
N LYS A 53 2.09 -14.60 -3.40
CA LYS A 53 2.68 -15.33 -2.26
C LYS A 53 3.06 -14.42 -1.08
N SER A 54 3.54 -13.21 -1.37
CA SER A 54 4.00 -12.23 -0.40
C SER A 54 3.52 -10.81 -0.71
N THR A 55 2.58 -10.66 -1.65
CA THR A 55 1.98 -9.39 -2.04
C THR A 55 0.51 -9.40 -1.67
N TYR A 56 -0.01 -8.28 -1.16
CA TYR A 56 -1.42 -8.18 -0.77
C TYR A 56 -2.00 -6.79 -1.05
N LEU A 57 -3.32 -6.70 -1.05
CA LEU A 57 -4.09 -5.47 -1.00
C LEU A 57 -4.43 -5.21 0.47
N GLU A 58 -4.02 -4.06 0.99
CA GLU A 58 -4.45 -3.52 2.26
C GLU A 58 -5.63 -2.57 2.01
N ILE A 59 -6.82 -2.95 2.43
CA ILE A 59 -7.99 -2.09 2.46
C ILE A 59 -7.99 -1.43 3.82
N ILE A 60 -7.86 -0.10 3.89
CA ILE A 60 -7.65 0.64 5.13
C ILE A 60 -8.63 1.81 5.25
N GLY A 61 -9.19 2.00 6.42
CA GLY A 61 -10.11 3.08 6.72
C GLY A 61 -9.97 3.60 8.15
N PRO A 62 -10.69 4.68 8.51
CA PRO A 62 -10.76 5.17 9.87
C PRO A 62 -11.23 4.09 10.84
N ASP A 63 -10.59 3.99 11.99
CA ASP A 63 -10.99 3.07 13.08
C ASP A 63 -11.95 3.80 14.02
N PRO A 64 -13.23 3.39 14.08
CA PRO A 64 -14.23 4.06 14.91
C PRO A 64 -13.93 3.97 16.42
N ASP A 65 -13.09 3.01 16.82
CA ASP A 65 -12.70 2.82 18.22
C ASP A 65 -11.53 3.73 18.66
N GLN A 66 -10.97 4.53 17.74
CA GLN A 66 -9.85 5.44 17.98
C GLN A 66 -10.23 6.89 17.62
N SER A 67 -10.09 7.81 18.58
CA SER A 67 -10.37 9.24 18.39
C SER A 67 -9.11 9.95 17.85
N ILE A 68 -8.81 9.78 16.55
CA ILE A 68 -7.75 10.51 15.84
C ILE A 68 -8.40 11.48 14.86
N PRO A 69 -7.98 12.77 14.80
CA PRO A 69 -8.50 13.71 13.81
C PRO A 69 -8.30 13.20 12.37
N SER A 70 -9.30 13.43 11.51
CA SER A 70 -9.25 12.98 10.09
C SER A 70 -7.99 13.47 9.37
N ALA A 71 -7.58 14.72 9.61
CA ALA A 71 -6.38 15.30 9.00
C ALA A 71 -5.05 14.60 9.39
N ASP A 72 -5.05 13.83 10.48
CA ASP A 72 -3.87 13.11 10.98
C ASP A 72 -3.82 11.65 10.49
N LEU A 73 -4.87 11.21 9.78
CA LEU A 73 -4.91 9.86 9.22
C LEU A 73 -3.92 9.72 8.07
N ARG A 74 -3.19 8.60 8.04
CA ARG A 74 -2.21 8.31 6.98
C ARG A 74 -2.89 8.27 5.61
N PHE A 75 -2.10 8.54 4.57
CA PHE A 75 -2.51 8.45 3.15
C PHE A 75 -3.67 9.38 2.78
N GLY A 76 -3.94 10.42 3.58
CA GLY A 76 -5.07 11.32 3.33
C GLY A 76 -6.45 10.64 3.44
N ILE A 77 -6.54 9.49 4.12
CA ILE A 77 -7.78 8.69 4.21
C ILE A 77 -8.94 9.50 4.78
N GLY A 78 -8.66 10.43 5.68
CA GLY A 78 -9.69 11.27 6.31
C GLY A 78 -10.35 12.29 5.36
N ASP A 79 -9.73 12.55 4.23
CA ASP A 79 -10.19 13.52 3.20
C ASP A 79 -10.74 12.81 1.95
N LEU A 80 -10.82 11.48 1.95
CA LEU A 80 -11.34 10.71 0.82
C LEU A 80 -12.87 10.78 0.77
N ASP A 81 -13.39 11.20 -0.38
CA ASP A 81 -14.82 11.09 -0.70
C ASP A 81 -15.18 9.68 -1.18
N GLN A 82 -14.24 8.98 -1.81
CA GLN A 82 -14.41 7.65 -2.39
C GLN A 82 -13.18 6.78 -2.10
N ALA A 83 -13.41 5.47 -2.05
CA ALA A 83 -12.33 4.50 -1.90
C ALA A 83 -11.49 4.42 -3.19
N ALA A 84 -10.15 4.41 -3.03
CA ALA A 84 -9.20 4.37 -4.15
C ALA A 84 -7.84 3.78 -3.72
N LEU A 85 -7.01 3.43 -4.70
CA LEU A 85 -5.60 3.18 -4.47
C LEU A 85 -4.90 4.49 -4.12
N VAL A 86 -4.35 4.59 -2.93
CA VAL A 86 -3.75 5.83 -2.39
C VAL A 86 -2.24 5.75 -2.24
N ASN A 87 -1.68 4.54 -2.19
CA ASN A 87 -0.22 4.34 -2.11
C ASN A 87 0.14 2.87 -2.34
N TRP A 88 1.43 2.57 -2.30
CA TRP A 88 1.97 1.22 -2.40
C TRP A 88 3.30 1.08 -1.68
N ALA A 89 3.67 -0.13 -1.31
CA ALA A 89 4.87 -0.42 -0.54
C ALA A 89 5.82 -1.35 -1.28
N ILE A 90 7.10 -1.08 -1.15
CA ILE A 90 8.20 -1.95 -1.56
C ILE A 90 8.74 -2.70 -0.34
N LYS A 91 8.87 -4.02 -0.44
CA LYS A 91 9.53 -4.81 0.59
C LYS A 91 11.05 -4.72 0.47
N THR A 92 11.70 -4.67 1.61
CA THR A 92 13.16 -4.72 1.74
C THR A 92 13.56 -5.45 3.01
N GLU A 93 14.80 -5.92 3.07
CA GLU A 93 15.47 -6.44 4.28
C GLU A 93 16.61 -5.51 4.71
N GLU A 94 16.80 -4.39 4.00
CA GLU A 94 17.90 -3.43 4.20
C GLU A 94 17.34 -1.99 4.22
N LEU A 95 16.34 -1.72 5.06
CA LEU A 95 15.57 -0.47 5.03
C LEU A 95 16.45 0.78 5.19
N GLU A 96 17.39 0.75 6.13
CA GLU A 96 18.30 1.86 6.41
C GLU A 96 19.17 2.16 5.19
N ARG A 97 19.66 1.12 4.51
CA ARG A 97 20.46 1.25 3.28
C ARG A 97 19.65 1.81 2.11
N GLU A 98 18.41 1.36 1.94
CA GLU A 98 17.52 1.91 0.89
C GLU A 98 17.31 3.42 1.08
N VAL A 99 17.17 3.87 2.34
CA VAL A 99 17.02 5.30 2.68
C VAL A 99 18.30 6.09 2.36
N GLU A 100 19.48 5.56 2.73
CA GLU A 100 20.78 6.18 2.44
C GLU A 100 21.01 6.27 0.92
N ASP A 101 20.78 5.19 0.20
CA ASP A 101 20.95 5.12 -1.26
C ASP A 101 20.00 6.07 -1.99
N ALA A 102 18.74 6.21 -1.54
CA ALA A 102 17.79 7.17 -2.08
C ALA A 102 18.29 8.61 -1.86
N GLN A 103 18.77 8.92 -0.64
CA GLN A 103 19.28 10.24 -0.29
C GLN A 103 20.52 10.61 -1.12
N LEU A 104 21.45 9.67 -1.33
CA LEU A 104 22.63 9.87 -2.19
C LEU A 104 22.22 10.18 -3.65
N ARG A 105 21.09 9.68 -4.11
CA ARG A 105 20.52 9.97 -5.43
C ARG A 105 19.59 11.19 -5.45
N GLY A 106 19.54 11.95 -4.36
CA GLY A 106 18.78 13.21 -4.26
C GLY A 106 17.31 13.05 -3.88
N LEU A 107 16.85 11.86 -3.47
CA LEU A 107 15.49 11.63 -3.01
C LEU A 107 15.45 11.38 -1.51
N VAL A 108 14.87 12.31 -0.76
CA VAL A 108 14.69 12.18 0.70
C VAL A 108 13.38 11.49 0.99
N LEU A 109 13.45 10.24 1.45
CA LEU A 109 12.30 9.47 1.95
C LEU A 109 11.82 10.00 3.31
N GLY A 110 10.65 9.54 3.75
CA GLY A 110 10.17 9.83 5.11
C GLY A 110 11.03 9.14 6.17
N PRO A 111 10.93 9.58 7.44
CA PRO A 111 11.68 8.97 8.53
C PRO A 111 11.27 7.51 8.70
N ILE A 112 12.24 6.68 9.12
CA ILE A 112 11.97 5.29 9.51
C ILE A 112 11.16 5.31 10.81
N SER A 113 10.10 4.54 10.85
CA SER A 113 9.26 4.32 12.02
C SER A 113 8.95 2.85 12.21
N GLU A 114 8.78 2.44 13.44
CA GLU A 114 8.35 1.10 13.80
C GLU A 114 6.83 1.04 13.92
N GLY A 115 6.28 -0.11 13.58
CA GLY A 115 4.87 -0.40 13.74
C GLY A 115 4.66 -1.82 14.24
N SER A 116 3.55 -2.03 14.91
CA SER A 116 3.10 -3.35 15.28
C SER A 116 1.59 -3.42 15.33
N ARG A 117 1.03 -4.59 15.11
CA ARG A 117 -0.37 -4.90 15.37
C ARG A 117 -0.57 -6.36 15.73
N LYS A 118 -1.60 -6.62 16.50
CA LYS A 118 -2.02 -7.97 16.83
C LYS A 118 -3.03 -8.45 15.78
N GLN A 119 -2.77 -9.60 15.20
CA GLN A 119 -3.74 -10.27 14.32
C GLN A 119 -4.92 -10.80 15.16
N THR A 120 -6.03 -11.13 14.49
CA THR A 120 -7.21 -11.73 15.12
C THR A 120 -6.91 -13.08 15.80
N ASN A 121 -5.89 -13.81 15.32
CA ASN A 121 -5.39 -15.05 15.93
C ASN A 121 -4.41 -14.83 17.10
N GLY A 122 -4.16 -13.58 17.50
CA GLY A 122 -3.28 -13.21 18.61
C GLY A 122 -1.79 -13.07 18.26
N ILE A 123 -1.36 -13.38 17.04
CA ILE A 123 0.03 -13.20 16.59
C ILE A 123 0.35 -11.72 16.50
N LEU A 124 1.46 -11.29 17.10
CA LEU A 124 1.99 -9.94 16.95
C LEU A 124 2.79 -9.85 15.65
N LEU A 125 2.39 -8.96 14.77
CA LEU A 125 3.18 -8.53 13.63
C LEU A 125 3.97 -7.28 14.02
N SER A 126 5.22 -7.18 13.60
CA SER A 126 6.05 -6.00 13.74
C SER A 126 6.80 -5.71 12.45
N TRP A 127 7.04 -4.44 12.18
CA TRP A 127 7.73 -3.98 10.98
C TRP A 127 8.39 -2.64 11.22
N LYS A 128 9.34 -2.30 10.35
CA LYS A 128 9.82 -0.94 10.14
C LYS A 128 9.35 -0.45 8.78
N LEU A 129 9.13 0.84 8.64
CA LEU A 129 8.77 1.43 7.35
C LEU A 129 9.28 2.87 7.25
N THR A 130 9.50 3.36 6.02
CA THR A 130 9.63 4.79 5.79
C THR A 130 8.26 5.43 5.82
N ALA A 131 8.08 6.48 6.61
CA ALA A 131 6.79 7.18 6.65
C ALA A 131 6.43 7.72 5.26
N PRO A 132 5.20 7.51 4.76
CA PRO A 132 4.74 8.13 3.53
C PRO A 132 4.92 9.65 3.57
N ARG A 133 5.39 10.24 2.48
CA ARG A 133 5.57 11.70 2.37
C ARG A 133 4.64 12.29 1.32
N PRO A 134 3.66 13.11 1.70
CA PRO A 134 2.74 13.75 0.75
C PRO A 134 3.46 14.55 -0.34
N SER A 135 4.62 15.17 -0.01
CA SER A 135 5.43 15.92 -0.98
C SER A 135 6.05 15.08 -2.09
N LEU A 136 6.12 13.75 -1.93
CA LEU A 136 6.59 12.85 -2.99
C LEU A 136 5.47 12.41 -3.93
N GLY A 137 4.19 12.55 -3.51
CA GLY A 137 3.01 12.09 -4.22
C GLY A 137 2.73 10.59 -4.00
N ASP A 138 1.53 10.15 -4.34
CA ASP A 138 1.03 8.80 -4.07
C ASP A 138 1.64 7.73 -4.96
N LEU A 139 2.29 8.13 -6.07
CA LEU A 139 2.96 7.24 -7.01
C LEU A 139 4.38 6.85 -6.58
N VAL A 140 4.96 7.53 -5.58
CA VAL A 140 6.25 7.17 -4.99
C VAL A 140 5.99 6.27 -3.77
N PRO A 141 6.48 5.02 -3.78
CA PRO A 141 6.18 4.08 -2.70
C PRO A 141 6.92 4.45 -1.41
N PHE A 142 6.42 3.92 -0.32
CA PHE A 142 7.20 3.77 0.89
C PHE A 142 7.85 2.37 0.94
N PHE A 143 8.86 2.22 1.80
CA PHE A 143 9.53 0.94 2.01
C PHE A 143 9.07 0.32 3.32
N ILE A 144 8.97 -1.00 3.34
CA ILE A 144 8.63 -1.78 4.52
C ILE A 144 9.59 -2.96 4.70
N ASP A 145 10.05 -3.13 5.92
CA ASP A 145 10.85 -4.27 6.37
C ASP A 145 10.09 -5.01 7.47
N TRP A 146 9.77 -6.26 7.19
CA TRP A 146 9.06 -7.15 8.13
C TRP A 146 10.01 -7.86 9.09
N GLY A 147 11.33 -7.74 8.90
CA GLY A 147 12.32 -8.48 9.68
C GLY A 147 12.02 -9.98 9.65
N HIS A 148 11.79 -10.56 10.83
CA HIS A 148 11.42 -11.97 10.96
C HIS A 148 9.91 -12.24 10.91
N THR A 149 9.10 -11.20 10.75
CA THR A 149 7.64 -11.32 10.69
C THR A 149 7.20 -11.91 9.34
N THR A 150 6.39 -12.94 9.37
CA THR A 150 5.81 -13.53 8.16
C THR A 150 4.89 -12.53 7.46
N SER A 151 5.01 -12.42 6.12
CA SER A 151 4.15 -11.52 5.33
C SER A 151 2.65 -11.75 5.61
N PRO A 152 1.88 -10.69 5.84
CA PRO A 152 0.43 -10.76 6.04
C PRO A 152 -0.32 -11.43 4.89
N ALA A 153 0.23 -11.43 3.68
CA ALA A 153 -0.34 -12.12 2.53
C ALA A 153 -0.59 -13.61 2.76
N GLN A 154 0.18 -14.25 3.65
CA GLN A 154 0.02 -15.69 3.91
C GLN A 154 -1.29 -16.02 4.62
N GLY A 155 -1.74 -15.14 5.53
CA GLY A 155 -3.01 -15.27 6.26
C GLY A 155 -4.21 -14.60 5.60
N ALA A 156 -3.98 -13.82 4.54
CA ALA A 156 -5.03 -13.08 3.84
C ALA A 156 -5.85 -13.97 2.90
N ALA A 157 -7.08 -13.55 2.62
CA ALA A 157 -7.98 -14.21 1.66
C ALA A 157 -7.31 -14.33 0.29
N LYS A 158 -7.39 -15.50 -0.32
CA LYS A 158 -6.74 -15.85 -1.60
C LYS A 158 -7.77 -15.90 -2.73
N GLY A 159 -7.31 -15.75 -3.96
CA GLY A 159 -8.13 -15.84 -5.16
C GLY A 159 -7.83 -14.75 -6.20
N CYS A 160 -7.18 -13.66 -5.79
CA CYS A 160 -6.74 -12.60 -6.69
C CYS A 160 -5.22 -12.65 -6.93
N SER A 161 -4.77 -12.07 -8.03
CA SER A 161 -3.33 -11.88 -8.29
C SER A 161 -3.07 -10.58 -9.03
N LEU A 162 -2.02 -9.85 -8.59
CA LEU A 162 -1.55 -8.62 -9.25
C LEU A 162 -0.87 -8.98 -10.56
N LYS A 163 -1.30 -8.35 -11.67
CA LYS A 163 -0.74 -8.53 -13.00
C LYS A 163 0.04 -7.33 -13.48
N GLU A 164 -0.44 -6.14 -13.15
CA GLU A 164 0.18 -4.90 -13.56
C GLU A 164 -0.05 -3.83 -12.49
N LEU A 165 0.93 -2.96 -12.32
CA LEU A 165 0.80 -1.71 -11.59
C LEU A 165 1.34 -0.62 -12.49
N ARG A 166 0.60 0.47 -12.64
CA ARG A 166 0.99 1.64 -13.43
C ARG A 166 0.49 2.92 -12.78
N GLY A 167 1.08 4.03 -13.15
CA GLY A 167 0.65 5.34 -12.69
C GLY A 167 0.21 6.25 -13.82
N ILE A 168 -0.61 7.23 -13.49
CA ILE A 168 -1.01 8.34 -14.34
C ILE A 168 -0.61 9.62 -13.61
N HIS A 169 0.01 10.60 -14.30
CA HIS A 169 0.41 11.85 -13.66
C HIS A 169 0.51 13.01 -14.66
N PRO A 170 0.17 14.26 -14.27
CA PRO A 170 0.33 15.44 -15.14
C PRO A 170 1.79 15.69 -15.57
N ALA A 171 2.76 15.36 -14.69
CA ALA A 171 4.19 15.48 -14.93
C ALA A 171 4.89 14.11 -14.81
N PRO A 172 4.70 13.17 -15.78
CA PRO A 172 5.18 11.78 -15.65
C PRO A 172 6.70 11.67 -15.53
N ASP A 173 7.46 12.57 -16.14
CA ASP A 173 8.91 12.53 -16.13
C ASP A 173 9.49 12.85 -14.75
N GLU A 174 8.85 13.72 -13.96
CA GLU A 174 9.23 14.01 -12.58
C GLU A 174 9.06 12.75 -11.70
N ILE A 175 7.97 12.02 -11.88
CA ILE A 175 7.71 10.79 -11.13
C ILE A 175 8.70 9.71 -11.54
N ARG A 176 8.97 9.55 -12.84
CA ARG A 176 9.97 8.58 -13.32
C ARG A 176 11.36 8.85 -12.74
N LEU A 177 11.77 10.12 -12.63
CA LEU A 177 13.05 10.48 -12.00
C LEU A 177 13.10 10.09 -10.51
N LYS A 178 12.02 10.35 -9.76
CA LYS A 178 11.93 9.94 -8.35
C LYS A 178 11.98 8.41 -8.23
N LEU A 179 11.24 7.68 -9.05
CA LEU A 179 11.24 6.22 -9.06
C LEU A 179 12.60 5.64 -9.45
N ALA A 180 13.26 6.22 -10.45
CA ALA A 180 14.60 5.83 -10.85
C ALA A 180 15.64 6.00 -9.72
N SER A 181 15.49 7.05 -8.88
CA SER A 181 16.31 7.22 -7.66
C SER A 181 16.14 6.08 -6.65
N LEU A 182 15.01 5.35 -6.70
CA LEU A 182 14.73 4.17 -5.89
C LEU A 182 15.06 2.85 -6.62
N GLY A 183 15.60 2.91 -7.84
CA GLY A 183 15.81 1.73 -8.67
C GLY A 183 14.51 1.02 -9.06
N LEU A 184 13.43 1.79 -9.23
CA LEU A 184 12.10 1.30 -9.60
C LEU A 184 11.73 1.78 -11.00
N ASP A 185 11.05 0.90 -11.75
CA ASP A 185 10.56 1.15 -13.10
C ASP A 185 9.03 0.88 -13.15
N LEU A 186 8.26 1.82 -12.56
CA LEU A 186 6.81 1.83 -12.66
C LEU A 186 6.42 2.55 -13.97
N PRO A 187 5.62 1.92 -14.85
CA PRO A 187 5.09 2.61 -16.03
C PRO A 187 4.23 3.82 -15.61
N ILE A 188 4.59 5.01 -16.08
CA ILE A 188 3.83 6.24 -15.82
C ILE A 188 3.38 6.84 -17.15
N SER A 189 2.09 7.05 -17.31
CA SER A 189 1.48 7.76 -18.44
C SER A 189 1.07 9.18 -18.05
N ARG A 190 0.85 10.03 -19.06
CA ARG A 190 0.33 11.38 -18.83
C ARG A 190 -1.18 11.36 -18.65
N GLY A 191 -1.68 12.10 -17.65
CA GLY A 191 -3.10 12.32 -17.40
C GLY A 191 -3.34 13.64 -16.68
N SER A 192 -4.61 13.96 -16.39
CA SER A 192 -5.02 15.22 -15.78
C SER A 192 -4.79 15.29 -14.27
N ALA A 193 -4.77 14.16 -13.60
CA ALA A 193 -4.56 14.03 -12.15
C ALA A 193 -3.67 12.83 -11.84
N PRO A 194 -3.01 12.80 -10.66
CA PRO A 194 -2.31 11.62 -10.17
C PRO A 194 -3.29 10.46 -9.93
N GLU A 195 -2.92 9.26 -10.41
CA GLU A 195 -3.71 8.04 -10.21
C GLU A 195 -2.78 6.82 -10.20
N LEU A 196 -3.00 5.91 -9.26
CA LEU A 196 -2.38 4.59 -9.23
C LEU A 196 -3.38 3.57 -9.72
N VAL A 197 -2.98 2.75 -10.69
CA VAL A 197 -3.87 1.77 -11.33
C VAL A 197 -3.27 0.38 -11.21
N ALA A 198 -4.06 -0.56 -10.71
CA ALA A 198 -3.69 -1.97 -10.59
C ALA A 198 -4.60 -2.87 -11.42
N ILE A 199 -4.00 -3.77 -12.20
CA ILE A 199 -4.72 -4.81 -12.92
C ILE A 199 -4.63 -6.11 -12.13
N LEU A 200 -5.78 -6.66 -11.79
CA LEU A 200 -5.91 -7.90 -11.03
C LEU A 200 -6.57 -8.99 -11.88
N ASP A 201 -6.05 -10.22 -11.83
CA ASP A 201 -6.83 -11.39 -12.20
C ASP A 201 -7.58 -11.86 -10.94
N THR A 202 -8.89 -12.12 -11.08
CA THR A 202 -9.80 -12.46 -9.99
C THR A 202 -10.69 -13.64 -10.41
N PRO A 203 -11.43 -14.29 -9.48
CA PRO A 203 -12.41 -15.30 -9.82
C PRO A 203 -13.51 -14.83 -10.79
N LEU A 204 -13.80 -13.54 -10.82
CA LEU A 204 -14.81 -12.94 -11.69
C LEU A 204 -14.23 -12.38 -13.00
N GLY A 205 -12.94 -12.59 -13.26
CA GLY A 205 -12.25 -12.10 -14.46
C GLY A 205 -11.19 -11.05 -14.13
N ARG A 206 -10.73 -10.34 -15.16
CA ARG A 206 -9.73 -9.27 -15.01
C ARG A 206 -10.42 -7.97 -14.62
N VAL A 207 -9.89 -7.33 -13.57
CA VAL A 207 -10.43 -6.09 -12.99
C VAL A 207 -9.31 -5.06 -12.93
N GLU A 208 -9.65 -3.81 -13.20
CA GLU A 208 -8.85 -2.61 -12.97
C GLU A 208 -9.37 -1.92 -11.70
N LEU A 209 -8.43 -1.60 -10.76
CA LEU A 209 -8.66 -0.79 -9.57
C LEU A 209 -7.93 0.53 -9.72
#